data_b61c79a23bb7ecc8a06fb670bdf56e95
#
_entry.id   b61c79a23bb7ecc8a06fb670bdf56e95
#
_cell.length_a   1.000
_cell.length_b   1.000
_cell.length_c   1.000
_cell.angle_alpha   90.00
_cell.angle_beta   90.00
_cell.angle_gamma   90.00
#
_symmetry.space_group_name_H-M   'P 1'
#
loop_
_entity.id
_entity.type
_entity.pdbx_description
1 polymer ?
#
loop_
_entity_poly.entity_id
_entity_poly.type
_entity_poly.pdbx_seq_one_letter_code
_entity_poly.pdbx_strand_id
1 'polypeptide(L)'
;EVVVCDWHNPDLKMRGRLTKLYDFQANGRQPCDNITAGDIVAFSGLPDVTIGNTLCSPAQIEPLPFVKINDPTVEMTFSVNDSPLAGREGKYVTSRQIRDRLQKELLKDVALKVEDSPTTDSFRVMGRGEMHLSILIETMRREGYELQVSPPHVLTKVIDGKTYEPMEHVVIDVPTQYQGAVMTGLGQRKALLQQIESLGTDRVRLEFRMPSRGLFGYRNQFLTDTHGEGIINQIFDGYDVWAGMIANRSTGSLVSFETGEAVTYGLFN
;
A
#
# COMPACT_ATOMS: atom_id res chain seq x y z
N GLU A 1 -29.53 -21.70 2.86
CA GLU A 1 -29.47 -20.57 3.81
C GLU A 1 -28.17 -20.64 4.60
N VAL A 2 -27.58 -19.47 4.86
CA VAL A 2 -26.34 -19.30 5.63
C VAL A 2 -26.47 -18.10 6.55
N VAL A 3 -25.63 -18.06 7.58
CA VAL A 3 -25.45 -16.91 8.45
C VAL A 3 -24.04 -16.36 8.24
N VAL A 4 -23.93 -15.09 7.91
CA VAL A 4 -22.66 -14.35 7.87
C VAL A 4 -22.34 -13.90 9.30
N CYS A 5 -21.17 -14.23 9.80
CA CYS A 5 -20.68 -13.81 11.11
C CYS A 5 -19.22 -13.36 11.02
N ASP A 6 -18.77 -12.63 12.03
CA ASP A 6 -17.43 -12.06 12.10
C ASP A 6 -16.77 -12.38 13.44
N TRP A 7 -15.48 -12.72 13.42
CA TRP A 7 -14.72 -13.06 14.63
C TRP A 7 -14.53 -11.85 15.56
N HIS A 8 -14.32 -10.65 14.99
CA HIS A 8 -14.08 -9.43 15.75
C HIS A 8 -15.36 -8.67 16.13
N ASN A 9 -16.50 -9.02 15.49
CA ASN A 9 -17.80 -8.45 15.77
C ASN A 9 -18.84 -9.56 16.01
N PRO A 10 -18.93 -10.09 17.24
CA PRO A 10 -19.86 -11.20 17.57
C PRO A 10 -21.34 -10.88 17.34
N ASP A 11 -21.70 -9.59 17.30
CA ASP A 11 -23.07 -9.12 17.07
C ASP A 11 -23.48 -9.18 15.61
N LEU A 12 -22.50 -9.26 14.69
CA LEU A 12 -22.76 -9.40 13.25
C LEU A 12 -23.29 -10.80 12.95
N LYS A 13 -24.59 -10.90 12.74
CA LYS A 13 -25.29 -12.14 12.34
C LYS A 13 -26.32 -11.83 11.27
N MET A 14 -25.87 -11.83 10.01
CA MET A 14 -26.76 -11.59 8.88
C MET A 14 -27.17 -12.92 8.24
N ARG A 15 -28.47 -13.15 8.13
CA ARG A 15 -29.01 -14.31 7.41
C ARG A 15 -29.10 -14.00 5.93
N GLY A 16 -28.69 -14.94 5.10
CA GLY A 16 -28.78 -14.82 3.66
C GLY A 16 -28.94 -16.17 2.96
N ARG A 17 -29.10 -16.12 1.67
CA ARG A 17 -29.25 -17.31 0.84
C ARG A 17 -28.25 -17.25 -0.31
N LEU A 18 -27.42 -18.28 -0.44
CA LEU A 18 -26.58 -18.48 -1.59
C LEU A 18 -27.46 -18.81 -2.80
N THR A 19 -27.27 -18.12 -3.90
CA THR A 19 -28.03 -18.32 -5.12
C THR A 19 -27.32 -19.20 -6.12
N LYS A 20 -25.98 -19.09 -6.20
CA LYS A 20 -25.13 -19.91 -7.07
C LYS A 20 -23.81 -20.21 -6.37
N LEU A 21 -23.29 -21.42 -6.63
CA LEU A 21 -21.97 -21.87 -6.25
C LEU A 21 -21.14 -22.16 -7.49
N TYR A 22 -19.84 -21.87 -7.42
CA TYR A 22 -18.91 -22.13 -8.50
C TYR A 22 -17.63 -22.75 -7.93
N ASP A 23 -17.17 -23.81 -8.56
CA ASP A 23 -15.88 -24.42 -8.36
C ASP A 23 -14.83 -23.78 -9.28
N PHE A 24 -13.56 -23.80 -8.88
CA PHE A 24 -12.42 -23.32 -9.65
C PHE A 24 -11.72 -24.50 -10.32
N GLN A 25 -11.86 -24.60 -11.64
CA GLN A 25 -11.15 -25.57 -12.45
C GLN A 25 -10.14 -24.86 -13.36
N ALA A 26 -9.20 -25.63 -13.94
CA ALA A 26 -8.11 -25.09 -14.75
C ALA A 26 -8.55 -24.06 -15.81
N ASN A 27 -9.76 -24.20 -16.35
CA ASN A 27 -10.32 -23.36 -17.40
C ASN A 27 -11.27 -22.26 -16.90
N GLY A 28 -11.32 -21.99 -15.60
CA GLY A 28 -12.17 -20.95 -15.02
C GLY A 28 -13.19 -21.45 -14.00
N ARG A 29 -14.25 -20.71 -13.79
CA ARG A 29 -15.31 -21.00 -12.83
C ARG A 29 -16.39 -21.88 -13.48
N GLN A 30 -16.73 -23.00 -12.84
CA GLN A 30 -17.83 -23.85 -13.26
C GLN A 30 -18.92 -23.91 -12.19
N PRO A 31 -20.22 -23.81 -12.57
CA PRO A 31 -21.30 -24.00 -11.59
C PRO A 31 -21.26 -25.40 -10.99
N CYS A 32 -21.47 -25.50 -9.68
CA CYS A 32 -21.53 -26.75 -8.95
C CYS A 32 -22.66 -26.71 -7.91
N ASP A 33 -23.20 -27.89 -7.59
CA ASP A 33 -24.26 -28.03 -6.61
C ASP A 33 -23.71 -28.37 -5.20
N ASN A 34 -22.57 -29.03 -5.14
CA ASN A 34 -21.94 -29.50 -3.90
C ASN A 34 -20.44 -29.18 -3.89
N ILE A 35 -19.90 -28.89 -2.74
CA ILE A 35 -18.49 -28.63 -2.50
C ILE A 35 -18.06 -29.35 -1.23
N THR A 36 -16.83 -29.85 -1.23
CA THR A 36 -16.24 -30.57 -0.10
C THR A 36 -15.37 -29.65 0.76
N ALA A 37 -15.18 -30.04 2.02
CA ALA A 37 -14.30 -29.33 2.94
C ALA A 37 -12.86 -29.34 2.41
N GLY A 38 -12.24 -28.17 2.35
CA GLY A 38 -10.90 -27.95 1.79
C GLY A 38 -10.90 -27.26 0.42
N ASP A 39 -12.05 -27.19 -0.27
CA ASP A 39 -12.16 -26.56 -1.57
C ASP A 39 -12.29 -25.03 -1.46
N ILE A 40 -11.83 -24.34 -2.52
CA ILE A 40 -12.01 -22.90 -2.70
C ILE A 40 -13.21 -22.68 -3.61
N VAL A 41 -14.15 -21.87 -3.17
CA VAL A 41 -15.43 -21.67 -3.84
C VAL A 41 -15.74 -20.19 -4.10
N ALA A 42 -16.37 -19.89 -5.24
CA ALA A 42 -17.04 -18.62 -5.46
C ALA A 42 -18.55 -18.80 -5.32
N PHE A 43 -19.20 -17.81 -4.73
CA PHE A 43 -20.66 -17.83 -4.55
C PHE A 43 -21.29 -16.47 -4.86
N SER A 44 -22.60 -16.46 -5.01
CA SER A 44 -23.41 -15.24 -5.17
C SER A 44 -24.66 -15.29 -4.30
N GLY A 45 -25.24 -14.10 -4.05
CA GLY A 45 -26.48 -13.96 -3.28
C GLY A 45 -26.32 -13.27 -1.92
N LEU A 46 -25.11 -12.87 -1.54
CA LEU A 46 -24.82 -12.15 -0.31
C LEU A 46 -24.13 -10.83 -0.64
N PRO A 47 -24.83 -9.69 -0.64
CA PRO A 47 -24.25 -8.40 -1.07
C PRO A 47 -23.25 -7.81 -0.08
N ASP A 48 -23.40 -8.06 1.21
CA ASP A 48 -22.69 -7.35 2.29
C ASP A 48 -21.58 -8.20 2.94
N VAL A 49 -21.05 -9.19 2.23
CA VAL A 49 -19.94 -10.02 2.74
C VAL A 49 -18.62 -9.31 2.50
N THR A 50 -17.82 -9.24 3.56
CA THR A 50 -16.47 -8.66 3.55
C THR A 50 -15.41 -9.71 3.84
N ILE A 51 -14.15 -9.39 3.53
CA ILE A 51 -13.00 -10.25 3.83
C ILE A 51 -12.88 -10.43 5.35
N GLY A 52 -12.75 -11.68 5.80
CA GLY A 52 -12.70 -12.04 7.22
C GLY A 52 -14.02 -12.54 7.78
N ASN A 53 -15.14 -12.36 7.09
CA ASN A 53 -16.40 -12.93 7.49
C ASN A 53 -16.41 -14.45 7.32
N THR A 54 -17.10 -15.13 8.22
CA THR A 54 -17.36 -16.57 8.15
C THR A 54 -18.80 -16.83 7.75
N LEU A 55 -19.02 -17.76 6.83
CA LEU A 55 -20.34 -18.24 6.48
C LEU A 55 -20.63 -19.53 7.24
N CYS A 56 -21.60 -19.48 8.11
CA CYS A 56 -21.98 -20.61 8.98
C CYS A 56 -23.34 -21.20 8.58
N SER A 57 -23.55 -22.46 8.95
CA SER A 57 -24.89 -23.05 8.97
C SER A 57 -25.76 -22.30 10.00
N PRO A 58 -27.06 -22.03 9.71
CA PRO A 58 -27.97 -21.47 10.71
C PRO A 58 -28.11 -22.29 11.99
N ALA A 59 -27.82 -23.61 11.92
CA ALA A 59 -27.85 -24.50 13.06
C ALA A 59 -26.63 -24.40 13.98
N GLN A 60 -25.47 -23.95 13.43
CA GLN A 60 -24.22 -23.83 14.18
C GLN A 60 -23.48 -22.57 13.70
N ILE A 61 -23.56 -21.52 14.50
CA ILE A 61 -22.94 -20.23 14.22
C ILE A 61 -21.64 -20.15 15.01
N GLU A 62 -20.52 -20.39 14.32
CA GLU A 62 -19.18 -20.41 14.90
C GLU A 62 -18.21 -19.67 13.98
N PRO A 63 -17.89 -18.38 14.26
CA PRO A 63 -16.96 -17.63 13.46
C PRO A 63 -15.54 -18.19 13.59
N LEU A 64 -14.85 -18.32 12.47
CA LEU A 64 -13.45 -18.73 12.44
C LEU A 64 -12.52 -17.58 12.86
N PRO A 65 -11.43 -17.86 13.61
CA PRO A 65 -10.45 -16.84 13.96
C PRO A 65 -9.88 -16.17 12.71
N PHE A 66 -9.90 -14.85 12.72
CA PHE A 66 -9.31 -14.03 11.64
C PHE A 66 -8.26 -13.09 12.23
N VAL A 67 -7.04 -13.14 11.68
CA VAL A 67 -5.96 -12.25 12.09
C VAL A 67 -6.22 -10.86 11.49
N LYS A 68 -6.40 -9.86 12.35
CA LYS A 68 -6.55 -8.48 11.91
C LYS A 68 -5.29 -8.00 11.21
N ILE A 69 -5.46 -7.50 10.00
CA ILE A 69 -4.37 -6.89 9.23
C ILE A 69 -3.96 -5.57 9.89
N ASN A 70 -2.67 -5.29 9.93
CA ASN A 70 -2.12 -4.07 10.50
C ASN A 70 -2.75 -2.82 9.86
N ASP A 71 -2.99 -1.81 10.69
CA ASP A 71 -3.46 -0.51 10.23
C ASP A 71 -2.50 0.10 9.20
N PRO A 72 -2.99 0.91 8.27
CA PRO A 72 -2.16 1.61 7.31
C PRO A 72 -1.16 2.54 8.02
N THR A 73 0.01 2.71 7.42
CA THR A 73 1.11 3.52 7.96
C THR A 73 1.43 4.74 7.11
N VAL A 74 0.95 4.77 5.86
CA VAL A 74 1.21 5.83 4.88
C VAL A 74 -0.10 6.34 4.31
N GLU A 75 -0.19 7.64 4.09
CA GLU A 75 -1.31 8.30 3.42
C GLU A 75 -0.87 9.12 2.22
N MET A 76 -1.75 9.25 1.24
CA MET A 76 -1.66 10.18 0.12
C MET A 76 -3.02 10.81 -0.11
N THR A 77 -3.04 12.03 -0.62
CA THR A 77 -4.28 12.66 -1.09
C THR A 77 -4.44 12.38 -2.58
N PHE A 78 -5.58 11.82 -2.95
CA PHE A 78 -6.00 11.65 -4.35
C PHE A 78 -7.05 12.69 -4.65
N SER A 79 -6.88 13.45 -5.72
CA SER A 79 -7.82 14.50 -6.11
C SER A 79 -8.04 14.54 -7.62
N VAL A 80 -9.07 15.26 -8.02
CA VAL A 80 -9.28 15.58 -9.42
C VAL A 80 -8.08 16.37 -9.95
N ASN A 81 -7.65 16.04 -11.15
CA ASN A 81 -6.58 16.79 -11.81
C ASN A 81 -7.10 18.18 -12.22
N ASP A 82 -6.61 19.23 -11.56
CA ASP A 82 -6.91 20.64 -11.84
C ASP A 82 -5.75 21.37 -12.54
N SER A 83 -4.74 20.59 -12.98
CA SER A 83 -3.61 21.15 -13.73
C SER A 83 -4.01 21.62 -15.13
N PRO A 84 -3.19 22.44 -15.80
CA PRO A 84 -3.41 22.85 -17.20
C PRO A 84 -3.50 21.69 -18.20
N LEU A 85 -3.06 20.49 -17.79
CA LEU A 85 -3.07 19.27 -18.60
C LEU A 85 -4.29 18.38 -18.31
N ALA A 86 -5.24 18.84 -17.48
CA ALA A 86 -6.42 18.07 -17.10
C ALA A 86 -7.28 17.67 -18.32
N GLY A 87 -7.76 16.42 -18.31
CA GLY A 87 -8.66 15.88 -19.33
C GLY A 87 -7.99 15.47 -20.64
N ARG A 88 -6.65 15.42 -20.69
CA ARG A 88 -5.91 15.04 -21.92
C ARG A 88 -5.67 13.55 -22.05
N GLU A 89 -5.47 12.85 -20.95
CA GLU A 89 -5.01 11.46 -20.92
C GLU A 89 -6.12 10.48 -20.47
N GLY A 90 -6.93 10.88 -19.50
CA GLY A 90 -7.90 10.00 -18.87
C GLY A 90 -9.32 10.12 -19.42
N LYS A 91 -10.08 9.02 -19.32
CA LYS A 91 -11.53 8.99 -19.62
C LYS A 91 -12.36 9.34 -18.37
N TYR A 92 -11.85 9.01 -17.20
CA TYR A 92 -12.54 9.15 -15.91
C TYR A 92 -11.83 10.24 -15.10
N VAL A 93 -12.40 11.45 -15.14
CA VAL A 93 -11.75 12.67 -14.62
C VAL A 93 -12.51 13.33 -13.47
N THR A 94 -13.69 12.81 -13.09
CA THR A 94 -14.54 13.42 -12.07
C THR A 94 -14.34 12.82 -10.69
N SER A 95 -14.54 13.64 -9.64
CA SER A 95 -14.44 13.19 -8.24
C SER A 95 -15.36 12.01 -7.94
N ARG A 96 -16.58 12.00 -8.50
CA ARG A 96 -17.51 10.90 -8.33
C ARG A 96 -16.96 9.58 -8.88
N GLN A 97 -16.37 9.61 -10.09
CA GLN A 97 -15.78 8.41 -10.70
C GLN A 97 -14.60 7.89 -9.90
N ILE A 98 -13.74 8.78 -9.40
CA ILE A 98 -12.61 8.42 -8.54
C ILE A 98 -13.13 7.80 -7.25
N ARG A 99 -14.13 8.40 -6.60
CA ARG A 99 -14.76 7.87 -5.38
C ARG A 99 -15.31 6.47 -5.60
N ASP A 100 -16.12 6.28 -6.64
CA ASP A 100 -16.75 4.98 -6.94
C ASP A 100 -15.69 3.90 -7.19
N ARG A 101 -14.57 4.26 -7.81
CA ARG A 101 -13.46 3.35 -8.04
C ARG A 101 -12.72 2.99 -6.73
N LEU A 102 -12.45 3.97 -5.88
CA LEU A 102 -11.83 3.75 -4.58
C LEU A 102 -12.72 2.89 -3.66
N GLN A 103 -14.03 3.12 -3.66
CA GLN A 103 -14.97 2.28 -2.90
C GLN A 103 -14.96 0.82 -3.39
N LYS A 104 -14.84 0.58 -4.69
CA LYS A 104 -14.69 -0.79 -5.21
C LYS A 104 -13.39 -1.44 -4.78
N GLU A 105 -12.31 -0.66 -4.61
CA GLU A 105 -11.03 -1.20 -4.14
C GLU A 105 -11.11 -1.64 -2.67
N LEU A 106 -11.83 -0.90 -1.82
CA LEU A 106 -12.04 -1.27 -0.41
C LEU A 106 -12.70 -2.65 -0.23
N LEU A 107 -13.46 -3.10 -1.21
CA LEU A 107 -14.06 -4.45 -1.18
C LEU A 107 -13.04 -5.56 -1.41
N LYS A 108 -11.87 -5.25 -2.00
CA LYS A 108 -10.84 -6.22 -2.35
C LYS A 108 -9.62 -6.12 -1.44
N ASP A 109 -9.36 -4.95 -0.90
CA ASP A 109 -8.17 -4.65 -0.12
C ASP A 109 -8.52 -4.13 1.28
N VAL A 110 -8.39 -5.02 2.26
CA VAL A 110 -8.67 -4.72 3.68
C VAL A 110 -7.60 -3.85 4.34
N ALA A 111 -6.43 -3.68 3.71
CA ALA A 111 -5.37 -2.83 4.23
C ALA A 111 -5.46 -1.38 3.72
N LEU A 112 -6.35 -1.13 2.76
CA LEU A 112 -6.64 0.20 2.26
C LEU A 112 -7.71 0.86 3.12
N LYS A 113 -7.55 2.15 3.43
CA LYS A 113 -8.59 3.00 4.00
C LYS A 113 -8.74 4.24 3.12
N VAL A 114 -9.98 4.67 2.93
CA VAL A 114 -10.29 5.87 2.15
C VAL A 114 -11.24 6.73 2.98
N GLU A 115 -10.88 7.98 3.16
CA GLU A 115 -11.67 8.99 3.85
C GLU A 115 -11.88 10.18 2.94
N ASP A 116 -13.05 10.81 3.02
CA ASP A 116 -13.28 12.08 2.35
C ASP A 116 -12.41 13.17 2.98
N SER A 117 -11.76 13.96 2.15
CA SER A 117 -11.02 15.14 2.61
C SER A 117 -11.99 16.31 2.90
N PRO A 118 -11.60 17.32 3.69
CA PRO A 118 -12.38 18.53 3.86
C PRO A 118 -12.70 19.26 2.55
N THR A 119 -11.91 19.04 1.51
CA THR A 119 -12.19 19.54 0.16
C THR A 119 -13.01 18.53 -0.62
N THR A 120 -14.05 18.99 -1.31
CA THR A 120 -15.08 18.15 -1.99
C THR A 120 -14.55 17.23 -3.07
N ASP A 121 -13.38 17.53 -3.65
CA ASP A 121 -12.82 16.83 -4.81
C ASP A 121 -11.54 16.04 -4.48
N SER A 122 -11.32 15.75 -3.21
CA SER A 122 -10.14 15.00 -2.78
C SER A 122 -10.46 13.94 -1.72
N PHE A 123 -9.64 12.90 -1.69
CA PHE A 123 -9.76 11.72 -0.83
C PHE A 123 -8.43 11.45 -0.16
N ARG A 124 -8.46 11.20 1.14
CA ARG A 124 -7.31 10.67 1.88
C ARG A 124 -7.28 9.17 1.69
N VAL A 125 -6.25 8.67 1.04
CA VAL A 125 -6.06 7.24 0.76
C VAL A 125 -4.88 6.75 1.59
N MET A 126 -5.14 5.81 2.47
CA MET A 126 -4.18 5.29 3.43
C MET A 126 -3.88 3.82 3.11
N GLY A 127 -2.61 3.46 3.10
CA GLY A 127 -2.13 2.12 2.78
C GLY A 127 -0.94 1.70 3.63
N ARG A 128 -0.47 0.47 3.44
CA ARG A 128 0.66 -0.10 4.19
C ARG A 128 2.00 0.55 3.87
N GLY A 129 2.14 1.20 2.72
CA GLY A 129 3.39 1.79 2.29
C GLY A 129 3.29 2.42 0.89
N GLU A 130 4.39 3.04 0.44
CA GLU A 130 4.43 3.73 -0.85
C GLU A 130 4.15 2.80 -2.04
N MET A 131 4.68 1.58 -2.04
CA MET A 131 4.46 0.61 -3.12
C MET A 131 2.99 0.20 -3.24
N HIS A 132 2.30 0.01 -2.12
CA HIS A 132 0.89 -0.32 -2.11
C HIS A 132 0.06 0.76 -2.80
N LEU A 133 0.27 2.03 -2.44
CA LEU A 133 -0.44 3.16 -3.04
C LEU A 133 -0.01 3.40 -4.49
N SER A 134 1.26 3.19 -4.83
CA SER A 134 1.77 3.31 -6.21
C SER A 134 1.14 2.29 -7.15
N ILE A 135 0.94 1.05 -6.69
CA ILE A 135 0.25 0.01 -7.47
C ILE A 135 -1.20 0.39 -7.72
N LEU A 136 -1.89 0.94 -6.70
CA LEU A 136 -3.26 1.43 -6.87
C LEU A 136 -3.33 2.56 -7.91
N ILE A 137 -2.44 3.56 -7.80
CA ILE A 137 -2.36 4.68 -8.75
C ILE A 137 -2.14 4.16 -10.18
N GLU A 138 -1.17 3.27 -10.37
CA GLU A 138 -0.85 2.72 -11.69
C GLU A 138 -1.99 1.87 -12.25
N THR A 139 -2.67 1.11 -11.41
CA THR A 139 -3.86 0.33 -11.80
C THR A 139 -4.98 1.26 -12.27
N MET A 140 -5.27 2.31 -11.50
CA MET A 140 -6.28 3.31 -11.86
C MET A 140 -5.91 4.02 -13.18
N ARG A 141 -4.62 4.39 -13.35
CA ARG A 141 -4.13 4.99 -14.58
C ARG A 141 -4.37 4.09 -15.79
N ARG A 142 -4.06 2.80 -15.69
CA ARG A 142 -4.30 1.80 -16.76
C ARG A 142 -5.78 1.57 -17.07
N GLU A 143 -6.62 1.72 -16.07
CA GLU A 143 -8.09 1.68 -16.25
C GLU A 143 -8.64 2.94 -16.93
N GLY A 144 -7.82 3.98 -17.11
CA GLY A 144 -8.17 5.24 -17.77
C GLY A 144 -8.66 6.33 -16.82
N TYR A 145 -8.35 6.23 -15.52
CA TYR A 145 -8.56 7.32 -14.58
C TYR A 145 -7.43 8.34 -14.67
N GLU A 146 -7.79 9.61 -14.64
CA GLU A 146 -6.86 10.72 -14.51
C GLU A 146 -7.09 11.38 -13.16
N LEU A 147 -6.02 11.48 -12.38
CA LEU A 147 -6.05 12.05 -11.04
C LEU A 147 -4.69 12.66 -10.71
N GLN A 148 -4.68 13.60 -9.78
CA GLN A 148 -3.45 14.08 -9.17
C GLN A 148 -3.31 13.49 -7.76
N VAL A 149 -2.06 13.32 -7.32
CA VAL A 149 -1.73 12.72 -6.02
C VAL A 149 -0.72 13.58 -5.28
N SER A 150 -0.85 13.65 -3.95
CA SER A 150 0.17 14.28 -3.11
C SER A 150 1.39 13.37 -2.94
N PRO A 151 2.53 13.91 -2.50
CA PRO A 151 3.60 13.07 -1.94
C PRO A 151 3.07 12.19 -0.79
N PRO A 152 3.67 11.00 -0.56
CA PRO A 152 3.30 10.15 0.56
C PRO A 152 3.72 10.78 1.89
N HIS A 153 2.84 10.66 2.89
CA HIS A 153 3.09 11.06 4.27
C HIS A 153 2.89 9.88 5.20
N VAL A 154 3.68 9.80 6.26
CA VAL A 154 3.50 8.76 7.28
C VAL A 154 2.40 9.16 8.25
N LEU A 155 1.60 8.19 8.66
CA LEU A 155 0.57 8.36 9.69
C LEU A 155 1.23 8.37 11.07
N THR A 156 1.31 9.53 11.69
CA THR A 156 1.86 9.68 13.04
C THR A 156 0.78 9.49 14.09
N LYS A 157 1.20 9.11 15.31
CA LYS A 157 0.34 9.01 16.50
C LYS A 157 0.86 9.95 17.58
N VAL A 158 -0.03 10.58 18.32
CA VAL A 158 0.35 11.35 19.51
C VAL A 158 0.01 10.53 20.74
N ILE A 159 1.01 10.17 21.52
CA ILE A 159 0.92 9.39 22.76
C ILE A 159 1.64 10.17 23.86
N ASP A 160 0.93 10.47 24.94
CA ASP A 160 1.48 11.26 26.08
C ASP A 160 2.16 12.57 25.67
N GLY A 161 1.57 13.28 24.68
CA GLY A 161 2.09 14.55 24.18
C GLY A 161 3.33 14.45 23.29
N LYS A 162 3.79 13.25 22.96
CA LYS A 162 4.90 13.01 22.04
C LYS A 162 4.40 12.45 20.72
N THR A 163 5.01 12.86 19.63
CA THR A 163 4.72 12.34 18.30
C THR A 163 5.48 11.04 18.07
N TYR A 164 4.77 10.01 17.66
CA TYR A 164 5.30 8.71 17.25
C TYR A 164 5.12 8.52 15.76
N GLU A 165 6.10 7.89 15.12
CA GLU A 165 6.07 7.56 13.69
C GLU A 165 6.25 6.06 13.47
N PRO A 166 5.75 5.53 12.33
CA PRO A 166 5.92 4.11 12.01
C PRO A 166 7.38 3.81 11.70
N MET A 167 7.86 2.67 12.22
CA MET A 167 9.21 2.16 12.04
C MET A 167 9.18 0.90 11.18
N GLU A 168 10.27 0.71 10.44
CA GLU A 168 10.51 -0.49 9.62
C GLU A 168 11.75 -1.22 10.11
N HIS A 169 11.68 -2.53 10.17
CA HIS A 169 12.83 -3.41 10.21
C HIS A 169 13.25 -3.68 8.76
N VAL A 170 14.48 -3.29 8.42
CA VAL A 170 15.00 -3.33 7.05
C VAL A 170 16.17 -4.28 6.99
N VAL A 171 16.09 -5.28 6.13
CA VAL A 171 17.15 -6.27 5.88
C VAL A 171 17.69 -6.07 4.48
N ILE A 172 19.00 -5.89 4.39
CA ILE A 172 19.70 -5.59 3.13
C ILE A 172 20.82 -6.60 2.94
N ASP A 173 20.81 -7.26 1.78
CA ASP A 173 21.88 -8.16 1.34
C ASP A 173 22.62 -7.51 0.16
N VAL A 174 23.90 -7.17 0.37
CA VAL A 174 24.73 -6.50 -0.65
C VAL A 174 26.11 -7.12 -0.76
N PRO A 175 26.80 -6.99 -1.89
CA PRO A 175 28.23 -7.22 -1.98
C PRO A 175 28.99 -6.32 -1.00
N THR A 176 30.02 -6.84 -0.36
CA THR A 176 30.78 -6.15 0.70
C THR A 176 31.33 -4.79 0.25
N GLN A 177 31.67 -4.65 -1.04
CA GLN A 177 32.16 -3.39 -1.62
C GLN A 177 31.14 -2.24 -1.53
N TYR A 178 29.83 -2.51 -1.50
CA TYR A 178 28.78 -1.48 -1.43
C TYR A 178 28.28 -1.22 0.00
N GLN A 179 28.79 -1.96 0.99
CA GLN A 179 28.38 -1.80 2.41
C GLN A 179 28.48 -0.35 2.87
N GLY A 180 29.60 0.31 2.59
CA GLY A 180 29.85 1.69 3.01
C GLY A 180 28.85 2.70 2.42
N ALA A 181 28.52 2.57 1.15
CA ALA A 181 27.54 3.43 0.47
C ALA A 181 26.14 3.28 1.08
N VAL A 182 25.71 2.03 1.32
CA VAL A 182 24.41 1.72 1.94
C VAL A 182 24.34 2.26 3.37
N MET A 183 25.36 2.03 4.19
CA MET A 183 25.41 2.53 5.58
C MET A 183 25.35 4.06 5.62
N THR A 184 26.06 4.75 4.74
CA THR A 184 26.05 6.22 4.66
C THR A 184 24.67 6.73 4.23
N GLY A 185 24.10 6.16 3.15
CA GLY A 185 22.80 6.55 2.64
C GLY A 185 21.66 6.37 3.65
N LEU A 186 21.63 5.25 4.34
CA LEU A 186 20.63 4.97 5.37
C LEU A 186 20.87 5.77 6.66
N GLY A 187 22.12 6.00 7.06
CA GLY A 187 22.45 6.83 8.23
C GLY A 187 21.91 8.26 8.10
N GLN A 188 22.00 8.87 6.92
CA GLN A 188 21.40 10.18 6.62
C GLN A 188 19.86 10.18 6.75
N ARG A 189 19.24 9.01 6.60
CA ARG A 189 17.80 8.78 6.68
C ARG A 189 17.32 8.28 8.04
N LYS A 190 18.17 8.45 9.09
CA LYS A 190 17.87 8.07 10.49
C LYS A 190 17.74 6.57 10.72
N ALA A 191 18.38 5.74 9.89
CA ALA A 191 18.47 4.32 10.14
C ALA A 191 19.46 4.01 11.27
N LEU A 192 19.05 3.13 12.16
CA LEU A 192 19.87 2.60 13.25
C LEU A 192 20.28 1.18 12.88
N LEU A 193 21.59 0.98 12.68
CA LEU A 193 22.16 -0.33 12.43
C LEU A 193 21.96 -1.24 13.65
N GLN A 194 21.38 -2.41 13.44
CA GLN A 194 21.14 -3.41 14.48
C GLN A 194 22.12 -4.58 14.40
N GLN A 195 22.34 -5.08 13.20
CA GLN A 195 23.20 -6.25 12.99
C GLN A 195 23.94 -6.17 11.66
N ILE A 196 25.14 -6.75 11.65
CA ILE A 196 25.93 -7.03 10.45
C ILE A 196 26.29 -8.50 10.47
N GLU A 197 25.97 -9.22 9.40
CA GLU A 197 26.27 -10.63 9.25
C GLU A 197 26.99 -10.86 7.91
N SER A 198 28.08 -11.61 7.92
CA SER A 198 28.78 -12.01 6.70
C SER A 198 28.08 -13.19 6.05
N LEU A 199 27.68 -13.04 4.80
CA LEU A 199 27.06 -14.09 3.98
C LEU A 199 28.10 -14.72 3.02
N GLY A 200 29.07 -15.44 3.58
CA GLY A 200 30.20 -16.01 2.83
C GLY A 200 31.36 -15.04 2.67
N THR A 201 32.03 -15.05 1.50
CA THR A 201 33.29 -14.30 1.30
C THR A 201 33.08 -12.86 0.82
N ASP A 202 32.01 -12.58 0.06
CA ASP A 202 31.83 -11.35 -0.72
C ASP A 202 30.49 -10.63 -0.52
N ARG A 203 29.60 -11.15 0.34
CA ARG A 203 28.32 -10.52 0.64
C ARG A 203 28.15 -10.31 2.13
N VAL A 204 27.38 -9.28 2.46
CA VAL A 204 27.03 -8.93 3.83
C VAL A 204 25.54 -8.67 3.94
N ARG A 205 24.95 -9.12 5.04
CA ARG A 205 23.60 -8.75 5.48
C ARG A 205 23.70 -7.65 6.51
N LEU A 206 22.92 -6.60 6.28
CA LEU A 206 22.80 -5.45 7.16
C LEU A 206 21.35 -5.36 7.64
N GLU A 207 21.15 -5.30 8.94
CA GLU A 207 19.82 -5.11 9.51
C GLU A 207 19.71 -3.74 10.16
N PHE A 208 18.67 -3.01 9.81
CA PHE A 208 18.41 -1.67 10.32
C PHE A 208 17.02 -1.57 10.91
N ARG A 209 16.85 -0.68 11.87
CA ARG A 209 15.57 -0.14 12.31
C ARG A 209 15.50 1.33 11.96
N MET A 210 14.48 1.76 11.22
CA MET A 210 14.40 3.13 10.72
C MET A 210 12.97 3.61 10.51
N PRO A 211 12.74 4.95 10.49
CA PRO A 211 11.44 5.50 10.16
C PRO A 211 10.99 5.12 8.73
N SER A 212 9.73 4.71 8.55
CA SER A 212 9.16 4.37 7.23
C SER A 212 9.35 5.48 6.19
N ARG A 213 9.25 6.76 6.61
CA ARG A 213 9.48 7.92 5.73
C ARG A 213 10.93 8.02 5.21
N GLY A 214 11.89 7.40 5.90
CA GLY A 214 13.28 7.35 5.47
C GLY A 214 13.50 6.48 4.23
N LEU A 215 12.56 5.56 3.95
CA LEU A 215 12.61 4.68 2.78
C LEU A 215 11.97 5.32 1.53
N PHE A 216 11.19 6.41 1.69
CA PHE A 216 10.56 7.09 0.56
C PHE A 216 11.59 7.54 -0.46
N GLY A 217 11.45 7.02 -1.69
CA GLY A 217 12.37 7.29 -2.80
C GLY A 217 13.79 6.69 -2.66
N TYR A 218 14.09 5.98 -1.57
CA TYR A 218 15.43 5.40 -1.36
C TYR A 218 15.73 4.25 -2.32
N ARG A 219 14.72 3.49 -2.75
CA ARG A 219 14.91 2.31 -3.59
C ARG A 219 15.69 2.58 -4.88
N ASN A 220 15.43 3.68 -5.55
CA ASN A 220 16.15 4.05 -6.77
C ASN A 220 17.61 4.40 -6.49
N GLN A 221 17.88 5.16 -5.42
CA GLN A 221 19.22 5.46 -4.97
C GLN A 221 19.98 4.17 -4.62
N PHE A 222 19.35 3.29 -3.83
CA PHE A 222 19.91 1.99 -3.44
C PHE A 222 20.30 1.13 -4.64
N LEU A 223 19.43 1.04 -5.67
CA LEU A 223 19.74 0.30 -6.89
C LEU A 223 20.95 0.92 -7.65
N THR A 224 21.03 2.24 -7.66
CA THR A 224 22.17 2.94 -8.26
C THR A 224 23.45 2.69 -7.47
N ASP A 225 23.42 2.86 -6.16
CA ASP A 225 24.59 2.72 -5.27
C ASP A 225 25.12 1.28 -5.22
N THR A 226 24.26 0.30 -5.49
CA THR A 226 24.60 -1.13 -5.50
C THR A 226 24.69 -1.73 -6.89
N HIS A 227 24.65 -0.91 -7.96
CA HIS A 227 24.61 -1.35 -9.36
C HIS A 227 23.57 -2.44 -9.65
N GLY A 228 22.45 -2.43 -8.90
CA GLY A 228 21.38 -3.43 -9.03
C GLY A 228 21.64 -4.76 -8.32
N GLU A 229 22.80 -4.95 -7.68
CA GLU A 229 23.17 -6.21 -7.03
C GLU A 229 22.64 -6.35 -5.59
N GLY A 230 22.11 -5.25 -5.01
CA GLY A 230 21.56 -5.23 -3.68
C GLY A 230 20.12 -5.74 -3.62
N ILE A 231 19.78 -6.40 -2.52
CA ILE A 231 18.41 -6.82 -2.18
C ILE A 231 18.00 -6.06 -0.93
N ILE A 232 16.84 -5.43 -0.94
CA ILE A 232 16.28 -4.73 0.21
C ILE A 232 14.89 -5.28 0.51
N ASN A 233 14.69 -5.70 1.74
CA ASN A 233 13.42 -6.13 2.30
C ASN A 233 13.07 -5.27 3.51
N GLN A 234 11.79 -5.01 3.71
CA GLN A 234 11.31 -4.21 4.83
C GLN A 234 10.00 -4.77 5.37
N ILE A 235 9.85 -4.67 6.70
CA ILE A 235 8.63 -5.05 7.38
C ILE A 235 8.32 -4.03 8.48
N PHE A 236 7.05 -3.71 8.65
CA PHE A 236 6.60 -2.81 9.71
C PHE A 236 6.96 -3.35 11.10
N ASP A 237 7.62 -2.51 11.91
CA ASP A 237 8.14 -2.82 13.25
C ASP A 237 7.60 -1.87 14.34
N GLY A 238 6.31 -1.58 14.27
CA GLY A 238 5.64 -0.77 15.27
C GLY A 238 5.85 0.73 15.13
N TYR A 239 5.66 1.44 16.23
CA TYR A 239 5.81 2.90 16.31
C TYR A 239 6.89 3.28 17.29
N ASP A 240 7.63 4.36 17.02
CA ASP A 240 8.62 4.93 17.92
C ASP A 240 8.58 6.46 17.87
N VAL A 241 9.21 7.10 18.84
CA VAL A 241 9.26 8.55 18.92
C VAL A 241 9.87 9.13 17.65
N TRP A 242 9.33 10.23 17.18
CA TRP A 242 9.79 10.95 15.99
C TRP A 242 11.31 11.18 16.00
N ALA A 243 12.02 10.62 15.03
CA ALA A 243 13.48 10.64 14.93
C ALA A 243 14.08 11.97 14.45
N GLY A 244 13.27 13.01 14.32
CA GLY A 244 13.69 14.33 13.83
C GLY A 244 13.62 14.46 12.30
N MET A 245 14.11 15.58 11.78
CA MET A 245 14.08 15.88 10.36
C MET A 245 14.99 14.94 9.56
N ILE A 246 14.50 14.47 8.44
CA ILE A 246 15.28 13.82 7.39
C ILE A 246 15.44 14.84 6.27
N ALA A 247 16.66 15.04 5.80
CA ALA A 247 16.93 15.97 4.70
C ALA A 247 16.22 15.50 3.44
N ASN A 248 15.35 16.34 2.92
CA ASN A 248 14.69 16.15 1.63
C ASN A 248 15.49 16.87 0.53
N ARG A 249 14.98 16.80 -0.73
CA ARG A 249 15.53 17.52 -1.85
C ARG A 249 15.75 19.00 -1.49
N SER A 250 16.94 19.50 -1.76
CA SER A 250 17.28 20.92 -1.57
C SER A 250 16.71 21.80 -2.69
N THR A 251 16.31 21.21 -3.83
CA THR A 251 15.83 21.92 -5.02
C THR A 251 14.43 21.45 -5.39
N GLY A 252 13.64 22.34 -6.01
CA GLY A 252 12.31 22.04 -6.51
C GLY A 252 12.30 21.10 -7.73
N SER A 253 11.14 20.96 -8.34
CA SER A 253 10.96 20.23 -9.60
C SER A 253 10.58 21.18 -10.70
N LEU A 254 11.17 21.01 -11.88
CA LEU A 254 10.68 21.66 -13.10
C LEU A 254 9.52 20.82 -13.64
N VAL A 255 8.39 21.48 -13.84
CA VAL A 255 7.19 20.84 -14.38
C VAL A 255 6.94 21.42 -15.75
N SER A 256 6.86 20.56 -16.78
CA SER A 256 6.51 21.00 -18.14
C SER A 256 5.08 21.54 -18.13
N PHE A 257 4.89 22.72 -18.70
CA PHE A 257 3.58 23.37 -18.85
C PHE A 257 2.91 22.97 -20.17
N GLU A 258 3.71 22.58 -21.17
CA GLU A 258 3.23 22.21 -22.51
C GLU A 258 3.88 20.91 -22.97
N THR A 259 3.26 20.31 -23.98
CA THR A 259 3.85 19.17 -24.67
C THR A 259 4.98 19.65 -25.60
N GLY A 260 6.15 19.02 -25.49
CA GLY A 260 7.31 19.38 -26.29
C GLY A 260 8.51 18.51 -26.00
N GLU A 261 9.59 18.73 -26.74
CA GLU A 261 10.86 18.03 -26.53
C GLU A 261 11.76 18.85 -25.61
N ALA A 262 12.22 18.22 -24.51
CA ALA A 262 13.14 18.86 -23.58
C ALA A 262 14.55 18.96 -24.20
N VAL A 263 15.07 20.18 -24.34
CA VAL A 263 16.42 20.42 -24.80
C VAL A 263 17.34 20.82 -23.65
N THR A 264 18.60 20.38 -23.69
CA THR A 264 19.57 20.60 -22.61
C THR A 264 19.73 22.07 -22.24
N TYR A 265 19.74 22.97 -23.25
CA TYR A 265 19.84 24.41 -23.04
C TYR A 265 18.64 24.97 -22.23
N GLY A 266 17.42 24.53 -22.54
CA GLY A 266 16.22 24.97 -21.85
C GLY A 266 16.09 24.40 -20.42
N LEU A 267 16.78 23.30 -20.11
CA LEU A 267 16.82 22.73 -18.78
C LEU A 267 17.90 23.35 -17.88
N PHE A 268 18.93 23.98 -18.47
CA PHE A 268 20.05 24.55 -17.75
C PHE A 268 19.80 26.02 -17.32
N ASN A 269 19.01 26.77 -18.07
CA ASN A 269 18.61 28.15 -17.77
C ASN A 269 17.28 28.19 -17.04
#